data_d83c2f694ba512cccbe6ebb4b67b05b5
#
_entry.id   d83c2f694ba512cccbe6ebb4b67b05b5
#
_cell.length_a   1.000
_cell.length_b   1.000
_cell.length_c   1.000
_cell.angle_alpha   90.00
_cell.angle_beta   90.00
_cell.angle_gamma   90.00
#
_symmetry.space_group_name_H-M   'P 1'
#
loop_
_entity.id
_entity.type
_entity.pdbx_description
1 polymer ?
#
loop_
_entity_poly.entity_id
_entity_poly.type
_entity_poly.pdbx_seq_one_letter_code
_entity_poly.pdbx_strand_id
1 'polypeptide(L)'
;MTRVVVVGIVAAVVLKLLVTWLEPKAVFFPLRGEDETPERLGIPYQALRLRTSDAVEIAAWQLQPAQPKADIVYFHGNGGNLSLWLPVLATLHSMGYRVLAIDYRGYGASEGRPSEAGIYRDAEAAARHGASTRTVGRPLIYWGRSLGGAVAAAAARALPPDGLILESTFPDKSAVIRGSPVMRALNVFSSYRLDTVEMLRGFTRPVLVVHAERDTVIPFALGRELFERLEAPKTFVTLTGGDHNDLYQQTNTAYWDPVHRFIAGL
;
A
#
# COMPACT_ATOMS: atom_id res chain seq x y z
N MET A 1 48.62 2.28 -6.95
CA MET A 1 47.45 1.84 -6.13
C MET A 1 46.51 2.99 -5.76
N THR A 2 46.99 4.11 -5.21
CA THR A 2 46.12 5.21 -4.71
C THR A 2 45.18 5.82 -5.75
N ARG A 3 45.65 6.05 -7.00
CA ARG A 3 44.79 6.62 -8.07
C ARG A 3 43.66 5.69 -8.50
N VAL A 4 43.86 4.39 -8.57
CA VAL A 4 42.84 3.40 -8.94
C VAL A 4 41.76 3.31 -7.86
N VAL A 5 42.16 3.33 -6.59
CA VAL A 5 41.22 3.33 -5.45
C VAL A 5 40.38 4.60 -5.45
N VAL A 6 40.96 5.77 -5.65
CA VAL A 6 40.25 7.05 -5.73
C VAL A 6 39.23 7.05 -6.87
N VAL A 7 39.63 6.62 -8.07
CA VAL A 7 38.71 6.51 -9.23
C VAL A 7 37.57 5.56 -8.93
N GLY A 8 37.82 4.41 -8.31
CA GLY A 8 36.78 3.47 -7.90
C GLY A 8 35.76 4.06 -6.91
N ILE A 9 36.26 4.79 -5.91
CA ILE A 9 35.39 5.46 -4.93
C ILE A 9 34.53 6.53 -5.61
N VAL A 10 35.12 7.36 -6.45
CA VAL A 10 34.37 8.40 -7.18
C VAL A 10 33.29 7.77 -8.07
N ALA A 11 33.61 6.73 -8.80
CA ALA A 11 32.63 6.01 -9.63
C ALA A 11 31.48 5.43 -8.81
N ALA A 12 31.76 4.83 -7.65
CA ALA A 12 30.74 4.30 -6.75
C ALA A 12 29.83 5.41 -6.20
N VAL A 13 30.37 6.55 -5.82
CA VAL A 13 29.59 7.72 -5.35
C VAL A 13 28.73 8.27 -6.48
N VAL A 14 29.25 8.44 -7.68
CA VAL A 14 28.49 8.90 -8.85
C VAL A 14 27.34 7.93 -9.16
N LEU A 15 27.61 6.62 -9.14
CA LEU A 15 26.59 5.60 -9.37
C LEU A 15 25.51 5.63 -8.26
N LYS A 16 25.91 5.80 -7.00
CA LYS A 16 24.96 5.95 -5.88
C LYS A 16 24.05 7.15 -6.09
N LEU A 17 24.59 8.31 -6.44
CA LEU A 17 23.82 9.53 -6.70
C LEU A 17 22.86 9.34 -7.88
N LEU A 18 23.33 8.71 -8.96
CA LEU A 18 22.51 8.41 -10.14
C LEU A 18 21.36 7.48 -9.79
N VAL A 19 21.63 6.38 -9.09
CA VAL A 19 20.59 5.44 -8.66
C VAL A 19 19.58 6.16 -7.76
N THR A 20 20.02 6.92 -6.77
CA THR A 20 19.13 7.68 -5.87
C THR A 20 18.25 8.67 -6.63
N TRP A 21 18.76 9.28 -7.69
CA TRP A 21 18.00 10.23 -8.52
C TRP A 21 16.99 9.54 -9.44
N LEU A 22 17.33 8.35 -9.98
CA LEU A 22 16.46 7.57 -10.87
C LEU A 22 15.43 6.72 -10.12
N GLU A 23 15.76 6.29 -8.92
CA GLU A 23 14.97 5.31 -8.16
C GLU A 23 13.49 5.71 -7.97
N PRO A 24 13.12 6.97 -7.62
CA PRO A 24 11.72 7.36 -7.55
C PRO A 24 10.96 7.18 -8.86
N LYS A 25 11.62 7.44 -10.01
CA LYS A 25 11.00 7.30 -11.33
C LYS A 25 10.86 5.84 -11.77
N ALA A 26 11.72 4.96 -11.24
CA ALA A 26 11.67 3.53 -11.52
C ALA A 26 10.69 2.77 -10.61
N VAL A 27 10.39 3.33 -9.44
CA VAL A 27 9.58 2.67 -8.42
C VAL A 27 8.15 3.22 -8.40
N PHE A 28 7.92 4.51 -8.62
CA PHE A 28 6.61 5.14 -8.49
C PHE A 28 6.07 5.61 -9.84
N PHE A 29 4.79 5.31 -10.10
CA PHE A 29 4.11 5.64 -11.35
C PHE A 29 2.87 6.52 -11.10
N PRO A 30 3.06 7.74 -10.57
CA PRO A 30 1.96 8.62 -10.24
C PRO A 30 1.26 9.17 -11.49
N LEU A 31 -0.07 9.19 -11.47
CA LEU A 31 -0.89 10.01 -12.34
C LEU A 31 -1.30 11.27 -11.56
N ARG A 32 -1.09 12.45 -12.15
CA ARG A 32 -1.46 13.73 -11.55
C ARG A 32 -2.88 14.12 -11.95
N GLY A 33 -3.53 14.89 -11.08
CA GLY A 33 -4.90 15.36 -11.28
C GLY A 33 -5.96 14.43 -10.72
N GLU A 34 -7.19 14.81 -10.86
CA GLU A 34 -8.37 14.03 -10.48
C GLU A 34 -9.32 14.04 -11.68
N ASP A 35 -9.36 12.94 -12.44
CA ASP A 35 -10.20 12.83 -13.63
C ASP A 35 -11.63 12.41 -13.28
N GLU A 36 -11.78 11.61 -12.21
CA GLU A 36 -13.06 11.11 -11.73
C GLU A 36 -13.09 11.14 -10.19
N THR A 37 -14.27 11.42 -9.64
CA THR A 37 -14.51 11.45 -8.19
C THR A 37 -15.70 10.56 -7.82
N PRO A 38 -15.89 10.18 -6.55
CA PRO A 38 -17.04 9.40 -6.10
C PRO A 38 -18.38 10.02 -6.43
N GLU A 39 -18.46 11.34 -6.57
CA GLU A 39 -19.67 12.07 -6.96
C GLU A 39 -20.24 11.62 -8.32
N ARG A 40 -19.34 11.27 -9.28
CA ARG A 40 -19.77 10.73 -10.59
C ARG A 40 -20.59 9.44 -10.47
N LEU A 41 -20.35 8.67 -9.43
CA LEU A 41 -21.11 7.45 -9.13
C LEU A 41 -22.29 7.69 -8.18
N GLY A 42 -22.59 8.96 -7.85
CA GLY A 42 -23.62 9.32 -6.88
C GLY A 42 -23.25 8.93 -5.44
N ILE A 43 -21.97 8.71 -5.13
CA ILE A 43 -21.48 8.35 -3.81
C ILE A 43 -21.10 9.62 -3.07
N PRO A 44 -21.79 9.96 -1.94
CA PRO A 44 -21.38 11.06 -1.10
C PRO A 44 -19.98 10.81 -0.51
N TYR A 45 -19.11 11.79 -0.58
CA TYR A 45 -17.77 11.72 -0.03
C TYR A 45 -17.30 13.07 0.50
N GLN A 46 -16.24 13.04 1.29
CA GLN A 46 -15.51 14.22 1.73
C GLN A 46 -14.13 14.21 1.08
N ALA A 47 -13.83 15.25 0.29
CA ALA A 47 -12.47 15.52 -0.14
C ALA A 47 -11.70 16.16 1.02
N LEU A 48 -10.59 15.55 1.41
CA LEU A 48 -9.79 15.95 2.56
C LEU A 48 -8.37 16.31 2.14
N ARG A 49 -7.72 17.17 2.93
CA ARG A 49 -6.28 17.41 2.90
C ARG A 49 -5.68 16.97 4.22
N LEU A 50 -4.78 16.00 4.18
CA LEU A 50 -4.09 15.52 5.37
C LEU A 50 -2.67 16.08 5.38
N ARG A 51 -2.28 16.69 6.50
CA ARG A 51 -0.94 17.25 6.67
C ARG A 51 -0.02 16.23 7.29
N THR A 52 1.07 15.94 6.61
CA THR A 52 2.11 15.02 7.07
C THR A 52 3.05 15.68 8.09
N SER A 53 3.87 14.90 8.79
CA SER A 53 4.84 15.38 9.78
C SER A 53 5.92 16.30 9.20
N ASP A 54 6.18 16.20 7.89
CA ASP A 54 7.09 17.09 7.15
C ASP A 54 6.35 18.18 6.35
N ALA A 55 5.11 18.48 6.77
CA ALA A 55 4.27 19.58 6.27
C ALA A 55 3.85 19.48 4.80
N VAL A 56 3.89 18.30 4.18
CA VAL A 56 3.32 18.06 2.86
C VAL A 56 1.81 17.82 3.00
N GLU A 57 1.00 18.41 2.11
CA GLU A 57 -0.43 18.15 2.06
C GLU A 57 -0.75 17.06 1.05
N ILE A 58 -1.40 16.00 1.53
CA ILE A 58 -1.85 14.89 0.69
C ILE A 58 -3.37 14.88 0.57
N ALA A 59 -3.85 14.56 -0.63
CA ALA A 59 -5.26 14.43 -0.91
C ALA A 59 -5.79 13.09 -0.36
N ALA A 60 -7.03 13.13 0.13
CA ALA A 60 -7.73 11.94 0.59
C ALA A 60 -9.22 12.04 0.28
N TRP A 61 -9.85 10.90 0.05
CA TRP A 61 -11.30 10.78 -0.04
C TRP A 61 -11.82 9.94 1.12
N GLN A 62 -12.85 10.45 1.78
CA GLN A 62 -13.59 9.70 2.79
C GLN A 62 -14.98 9.41 2.30
N LEU A 63 -15.26 8.14 2.03
CA LEU A 63 -16.58 7.62 1.68
C LEU A 63 -17.22 7.05 2.93
N GLN A 64 -18.47 7.46 3.23
CA GLN A 64 -19.12 7.05 4.46
C GLN A 64 -20.54 6.57 4.19
N PRO A 65 -20.84 5.28 4.37
CA PRO A 65 -22.21 4.78 4.34
C PRO A 65 -22.99 5.22 5.58
N ALA A 66 -24.33 5.17 5.51
CA ALA A 66 -25.20 5.62 6.61
C ALA A 66 -24.94 4.86 7.93
N GLN A 67 -24.61 3.58 7.85
CA GLN A 67 -24.31 2.72 9.00
C GLN A 67 -23.03 1.92 8.73
N PRO A 68 -21.84 2.45 9.06
CA PRO A 68 -20.59 1.77 8.84
C PRO A 68 -20.46 0.47 9.62
N LYS A 69 -20.08 -0.62 8.96
CA LYS A 69 -19.75 -1.91 9.57
C LYS A 69 -18.32 -1.95 10.12
N ALA A 70 -17.42 -1.25 9.45
CA ALA A 70 -16.02 -1.10 9.81
C ALA A 70 -15.45 0.18 9.19
N ASP A 71 -14.33 0.65 9.71
CA ASP A 71 -13.54 1.73 9.15
C ASP A 71 -12.31 1.15 8.44
N ILE A 72 -12.10 1.50 7.17
CA ILE A 72 -10.97 1.05 6.36
C ILE A 72 -10.12 2.26 5.98
N VAL A 73 -8.82 2.22 6.25
CA VAL A 73 -7.84 3.08 5.63
C VAL A 73 -7.22 2.30 4.48
N TYR A 74 -7.48 2.75 3.25
CA TYR A 74 -7.08 2.05 2.04
C TYR A 74 -5.83 2.68 1.43
N PHE A 75 -4.81 1.86 1.20
CA PHE A 75 -3.54 2.20 0.58
C PHE A 75 -3.45 1.54 -0.79
N HIS A 76 -3.60 2.34 -1.84
CA HIS A 76 -3.66 1.85 -3.20
C HIS A 76 -2.32 1.32 -3.73
N GLY A 77 -2.35 0.61 -4.86
CA GLY A 77 -1.16 0.12 -5.56
C GLY A 77 -0.37 1.24 -6.23
N ASN A 78 0.72 0.87 -6.88
CA ASN A 78 1.72 1.82 -7.37
C ASN A 78 1.23 2.75 -8.49
N GLY A 79 0.33 2.28 -9.37
CA GLY A 79 -0.10 3.05 -10.53
C GLY A 79 -1.29 3.97 -10.28
N GLY A 80 -1.33 5.09 -11.00
CA GLY A 80 -2.51 5.95 -11.09
C GLY A 80 -2.66 6.97 -9.96
N ASN A 81 -3.89 7.15 -9.52
CA ASN A 81 -4.36 8.04 -8.46
C ASN A 81 -5.71 7.52 -7.95
N LEU A 82 -6.36 8.20 -7.00
CA LEU A 82 -7.66 7.78 -6.45
C LEU A 82 -8.75 7.61 -7.51
N SER A 83 -8.71 8.38 -8.61
CA SER A 83 -9.68 8.21 -9.72
C SER A 83 -9.59 6.81 -10.35
N LEU A 84 -8.36 6.28 -10.54
CA LEU A 84 -8.16 4.92 -11.04
C LEU A 84 -8.67 3.85 -10.06
N TRP A 85 -8.56 4.12 -8.76
CA TRP A 85 -8.97 3.19 -7.70
C TRP A 85 -10.44 3.34 -7.26
N LEU A 86 -11.15 4.31 -7.85
CA LEU A 86 -12.56 4.59 -7.53
C LEU A 86 -13.47 3.34 -7.60
N PRO A 87 -13.35 2.41 -8.56
CA PRO A 87 -14.19 1.21 -8.58
C PRO A 87 -14.03 0.34 -7.32
N VAL A 88 -12.80 0.19 -6.81
CA VAL A 88 -12.53 -0.57 -5.56
C VAL A 88 -13.16 0.15 -4.37
N LEU A 89 -12.96 1.48 -4.27
CA LEU A 89 -13.51 2.28 -3.18
C LEU A 89 -15.03 2.25 -3.16
N ALA A 90 -15.67 2.35 -4.34
CA ALA A 90 -17.10 2.25 -4.51
C ALA A 90 -17.64 0.88 -4.07
N THR A 91 -16.92 -0.19 -4.40
CA THR A 91 -17.27 -1.55 -3.99
C THR A 91 -17.22 -1.68 -2.45
N LEU A 92 -16.14 -1.24 -1.82
CA LEU A 92 -16.01 -1.25 -0.36
C LEU A 92 -17.11 -0.43 0.32
N HIS A 93 -17.43 0.75 -0.22
CA HIS A 93 -18.52 1.58 0.27
C HIS A 93 -19.88 0.88 0.13
N SER A 94 -20.16 0.24 -1.01
CA SER A 94 -21.43 -0.49 -1.24
C SER A 94 -21.63 -1.68 -0.29
N MET A 95 -20.52 -2.25 0.19
CA MET A 95 -20.54 -3.31 1.21
C MET A 95 -20.77 -2.80 2.64
N GLY A 96 -20.86 -1.48 2.80
CA GLY A 96 -21.13 -0.84 4.08
C GLY A 96 -19.87 -0.51 4.88
N TYR A 97 -18.71 -0.38 4.25
CA TYR A 97 -17.50 0.07 4.91
C TYR A 97 -17.29 1.58 4.74
N ARG A 98 -16.90 2.26 5.82
CA ARG A 98 -16.38 3.61 5.73
C ARG A 98 -14.94 3.52 5.23
N VAL A 99 -14.62 4.25 4.17
CA VAL A 99 -13.32 4.15 3.51
C VAL A 99 -12.64 5.50 3.50
N LEU A 100 -11.46 5.59 4.11
CA LEU A 100 -10.51 6.66 3.91
C LEU A 100 -9.43 6.17 2.95
N ALA A 101 -9.34 6.76 1.76
CA ALA A 101 -8.30 6.47 0.79
C ALA A 101 -7.44 7.72 0.55
N ILE A 102 -6.14 7.55 0.39
CA ILE A 102 -5.20 8.65 0.16
C ILE A 102 -4.50 8.51 -1.18
N ASP A 103 -4.24 9.65 -1.83
CA ASP A 103 -3.18 9.75 -2.82
C ASP A 103 -1.86 10.04 -2.12
N TYR A 104 -0.84 9.22 -2.36
CA TYR A 104 0.49 9.49 -1.82
C TYR A 104 1.05 10.79 -2.37
N ARG A 105 2.02 11.38 -1.69
CA ARG A 105 2.73 12.56 -2.21
C ARG A 105 3.15 12.36 -3.66
N GLY A 106 2.84 13.33 -4.50
CA GLY A 106 3.12 13.25 -5.92
C GLY A 106 2.08 12.54 -6.76
N TYR A 107 1.08 11.88 -6.18
CA TYR A 107 -0.06 11.26 -6.86
C TYR A 107 -1.27 12.20 -6.82
N GLY A 108 -2.15 12.07 -7.80
CA GLY A 108 -3.40 12.80 -7.89
C GLY A 108 -3.26 14.29 -7.59
N ALA A 109 -4.03 14.77 -6.65
CA ALA A 109 -4.01 16.15 -6.16
C ALA A 109 -3.05 16.37 -4.98
N SER A 110 -2.29 15.36 -4.55
CA SER A 110 -1.31 15.47 -3.45
C SER A 110 -0.09 16.27 -3.86
N GLU A 111 0.45 17.04 -2.91
CA GLU A 111 1.69 17.78 -3.08
C GLU A 111 2.94 16.88 -3.08
N GLY A 112 4.09 17.47 -3.25
CA GLY A 112 5.40 16.84 -3.09
C GLY A 112 5.81 15.91 -4.22
N ARG A 113 6.77 15.03 -3.90
CA ARG A 113 7.33 14.01 -4.81
C ARG A 113 7.43 12.69 -4.07
N PRO A 114 7.11 11.54 -4.73
CA PRO A 114 7.14 10.25 -4.07
C PRO A 114 8.58 9.85 -3.70
N SER A 115 8.69 9.27 -2.52
CA SER A 115 9.88 8.58 -2.01
C SER A 115 9.43 7.60 -0.94
N GLU A 116 10.21 6.55 -0.65
CA GLU A 116 9.83 5.58 0.36
C GLU A 116 9.57 6.22 1.74
N ALA A 117 10.51 7.01 2.23
CA ALA A 117 10.33 7.71 3.51
C ALA A 117 9.14 8.70 3.48
N GLY A 118 8.85 9.28 2.30
CA GLY A 118 7.73 10.18 2.12
C GLY A 118 6.39 9.47 2.20
N ILE A 119 6.18 8.39 1.44
CA ILE A 119 4.92 7.64 1.46
C ILE A 119 4.63 7.00 2.82
N TYR A 120 5.67 6.71 3.63
CA TYR A 120 5.48 6.25 5.01
C TYR A 120 4.97 7.36 5.93
N ARG A 121 5.40 8.63 5.74
CA ARG A 121 4.81 9.77 6.46
C ARG A 121 3.37 10.04 6.01
N ASP A 122 3.06 9.81 4.73
CA ASP A 122 1.71 9.91 4.21
C ASP A 122 0.81 8.85 4.86
N ALA A 123 1.31 7.62 4.98
CA ALA A 123 0.64 6.52 5.65
C ALA A 123 0.36 6.82 7.14
N GLU A 124 1.33 7.41 7.83
CA GLU A 124 1.18 7.83 9.22
C GLU A 124 0.11 8.92 9.39
N ALA A 125 0.06 9.90 8.48
CA ALA A 125 -0.98 10.93 8.48
C ALA A 125 -2.37 10.34 8.27
N ALA A 126 -2.52 9.40 7.33
CA ALA A 126 -3.76 8.66 7.10
C ALA A 126 -4.18 7.81 8.30
N ALA A 127 -3.21 7.11 8.93
CA ALA A 127 -3.44 6.30 10.12
C ALA A 127 -3.95 7.15 11.29
N ARG A 128 -3.32 8.30 11.56
CA ARG A 128 -3.76 9.24 12.59
C ARG A 128 -5.17 9.77 12.33
N HIS A 129 -5.46 10.17 11.10
CA HIS A 129 -6.79 10.63 10.73
C HIS A 129 -7.84 9.52 10.89
N GLY A 130 -7.57 8.32 10.37
CA GLY A 130 -8.46 7.17 10.49
C GLY A 130 -8.76 6.82 11.95
N ALA A 131 -7.73 6.80 12.81
CA ALA A 131 -7.90 6.50 14.21
C ALA A 131 -8.67 7.59 14.98
N SER A 132 -8.42 8.87 14.69
CA SER A 132 -9.07 10.00 15.37
C SER A 132 -10.54 10.17 14.97
N THR A 133 -10.92 9.68 13.80
CA THR A 133 -12.27 9.81 13.24
C THR A 133 -13.01 8.48 13.14
N ARG A 134 -12.47 7.40 13.74
CA ARG A 134 -13.07 6.06 13.65
C ARG A 134 -14.48 6.03 14.27
N THR A 135 -15.31 5.19 13.72
CA THR A 135 -16.65 4.94 14.23
C THR A 135 -16.57 4.17 15.57
N VAL A 136 -17.15 4.69 16.60
CA VAL A 136 -17.14 4.06 17.93
C VAL A 136 -17.72 2.65 17.86
N GLY A 137 -17.03 1.66 18.44
CA GLY A 137 -17.46 0.26 18.46
C GLY A 137 -17.33 -0.46 17.12
N ARG A 138 -16.59 0.11 16.15
CA ARG A 138 -16.29 -0.55 14.88
C ARG A 138 -14.79 -0.79 14.73
N PRO A 139 -14.37 -1.91 14.11
CA PRO A 139 -12.95 -2.19 13.88
C PRO A 139 -12.37 -1.21 12.88
N LEU A 140 -11.14 -0.77 13.14
CA LEU A 140 -10.29 -0.02 12.21
C LEU A 140 -9.35 -0.98 11.51
N ILE A 141 -9.37 -0.98 10.18
CA ILE A 141 -8.60 -1.88 9.35
C ILE A 141 -7.70 -1.06 8.42
N TYR A 142 -6.44 -1.46 8.30
CA TYR A 142 -5.62 -0.95 7.21
C TYR A 142 -5.60 -1.99 6.10
N TRP A 143 -5.84 -1.54 4.87
CA TRP A 143 -5.88 -2.39 3.69
C TRP A 143 -4.88 -1.88 2.67
N GLY A 144 -3.85 -2.65 2.41
CA GLY A 144 -2.80 -2.30 1.44
C GLY A 144 -2.76 -3.28 0.29
N ARG A 145 -2.76 -2.74 -0.94
CA ARG A 145 -2.66 -3.53 -2.16
C ARG A 145 -1.35 -3.26 -2.90
N SER A 146 -0.64 -4.32 -3.32
CA SER A 146 0.61 -4.21 -4.06
C SER A 146 1.62 -3.34 -3.28
N LEU A 147 2.13 -2.25 -3.83
CA LEU A 147 2.94 -1.26 -3.12
C LEU A 147 2.28 -0.80 -1.81
N GLY A 148 0.95 -0.62 -1.84
CA GLY A 148 0.16 -0.24 -0.68
C GLY A 148 0.27 -1.20 0.50
N GLY A 149 0.69 -2.45 0.30
CA GLY A 149 0.98 -3.40 1.37
C GLY A 149 2.14 -2.94 2.26
N ALA A 150 3.25 -2.48 1.67
CA ALA A 150 4.37 -1.90 2.41
C ALA A 150 3.97 -0.59 3.11
N VAL A 151 3.10 0.20 2.47
CA VAL A 151 2.57 1.46 3.03
C VAL A 151 1.65 1.18 4.22
N ALA A 152 0.74 0.21 4.10
CA ALA A 152 -0.14 -0.22 5.19
C ALA A 152 0.65 -0.79 6.38
N ALA A 153 1.72 -1.53 6.11
CA ALA A 153 2.62 -2.03 7.13
C ALA A 153 3.33 -0.89 7.89
N ALA A 154 3.79 0.14 7.18
CA ALA A 154 4.37 1.34 7.81
C ALA A 154 3.34 2.10 8.65
N ALA A 155 2.10 2.24 8.16
CA ALA A 155 0.99 2.80 8.93
C ALA A 155 0.74 1.99 10.21
N ALA A 156 0.69 0.66 10.12
CA ALA A 156 0.45 -0.24 11.25
C ALA A 156 1.59 -0.20 12.28
N ARG A 157 2.82 -0.01 11.84
CA ARG A 157 3.97 0.22 12.74
C ARG A 157 3.84 1.52 13.51
N ALA A 158 3.39 2.60 12.86
CA ALA A 158 3.25 3.91 13.48
C ALA A 158 2.05 3.97 14.43
N LEU A 159 0.92 3.41 14.04
CA LEU A 159 -0.32 3.37 14.80
C LEU A 159 -1.09 2.07 14.47
N PRO A 160 -1.04 1.04 15.34
CA PRO A 160 -1.63 -0.25 15.04
C PRO A 160 -3.15 -0.20 14.86
N PRO A 161 -3.71 -0.78 13.75
CA PRO A 161 -5.13 -0.98 13.55
C PRO A 161 -5.63 -2.20 14.36
N ASP A 162 -6.93 -2.47 14.30
CA ASP A 162 -7.51 -3.70 14.86
C ASP A 162 -7.21 -4.92 13.98
N GLY A 163 -7.07 -4.73 12.67
CA GLY A 163 -6.66 -5.76 11.71
C GLY A 163 -5.98 -5.18 10.47
N LEU A 164 -5.24 -6.02 9.75
CA LEU A 164 -4.50 -5.64 8.55
C LEU A 164 -4.85 -6.57 7.39
N ILE A 165 -5.14 -6.02 6.21
CA ILE A 165 -5.35 -6.77 4.98
C ILE A 165 -4.22 -6.42 4.00
N LEU A 166 -3.50 -7.45 3.56
CA LEU A 166 -2.40 -7.37 2.61
C LEU A 166 -2.77 -8.12 1.34
N GLU A 167 -3.03 -7.39 0.26
CA GLU A 167 -3.51 -7.93 -1.01
C GLU A 167 -2.45 -7.83 -2.09
N SER A 168 -2.14 -8.95 -2.78
CA SER A 168 -1.23 -9.00 -3.92
C SER A 168 0.07 -8.22 -3.69
N THR A 169 0.70 -8.43 -2.55
CA THR A 169 1.90 -7.70 -2.11
C THR A 169 3.09 -8.62 -1.83
N PHE A 170 4.19 -8.08 -1.38
CA PHE A 170 5.49 -8.73 -1.30
C PHE A 170 6.16 -8.50 0.06
N PRO A 171 7.14 -9.36 0.47
CA PRO A 171 7.84 -9.22 1.74
C PRO A 171 8.77 -7.99 1.79
N ASP A 172 9.54 -7.77 0.71
CA ASP A 172 10.46 -6.65 0.56
C ASP A 172 10.85 -6.45 -0.92
N LYS A 173 11.46 -5.31 -1.23
CA LYS A 173 11.92 -5.01 -2.60
C LYS A 173 12.93 -6.03 -3.12
N SER A 174 13.80 -6.54 -2.27
CA SER A 174 14.85 -7.51 -2.69
C SER A 174 14.23 -8.80 -3.19
N ALA A 175 13.11 -9.23 -2.62
CA ALA A 175 12.35 -10.38 -3.11
C ALA A 175 11.78 -10.13 -4.51
N VAL A 176 11.23 -8.94 -4.77
CA VAL A 176 10.66 -8.58 -6.08
C VAL A 176 11.72 -8.60 -7.18
N ILE A 177 12.91 -8.06 -6.93
CA ILE A 177 13.99 -7.96 -7.94
C ILE A 177 14.88 -9.20 -8.00
N ARG A 178 14.61 -10.24 -7.22
CA ARG A 178 15.47 -11.44 -7.07
C ARG A 178 15.76 -12.14 -8.39
N GLY A 179 14.80 -12.16 -9.32
CA GLY A 179 14.94 -12.77 -10.64
C GLY A 179 15.85 -12.02 -11.62
N SER A 180 16.24 -10.75 -11.33
CA SER A 180 17.06 -9.93 -12.20
C SER A 180 18.47 -9.72 -11.64
N PRO A 181 19.53 -10.32 -12.22
CA PRO A 181 20.91 -10.09 -11.79
C PRO A 181 21.33 -8.62 -11.82
N VAL A 182 20.90 -7.88 -12.85
CA VAL A 182 21.18 -6.45 -13.01
C VAL A 182 20.54 -5.64 -11.89
N MET A 183 19.25 -5.85 -11.61
CA MET A 183 18.58 -5.14 -10.54
C MET A 183 19.16 -5.47 -9.16
N ARG A 184 19.56 -6.72 -8.93
CA ARG A 184 20.27 -7.10 -7.70
C ARG A 184 21.58 -6.36 -7.52
N ALA A 185 22.38 -6.24 -8.58
CA ALA A 185 23.66 -5.51 -8.55
C ALA A 185 23.42 -4.01 -8.26
N LEU A 186 22.44 -3.39 -8.92
CA LEU A 186 22.07 -1.98 -8.69
C LEU A 186 21.47 -1.75 -7.31
N ASN A 187 20.84 -2.76 -6.72
CA ASN A 187 20.21 -2.65 -5.39
C ASN A 187 21.21 -2.30 -4.27
N VAL A 188 22.49 -2.59 -4.45
CA VAL A 188 23.56 -2.19 -3.51
C VAL A 188 23.64 -0.65 -3.38
N PHE A 189 23.28 0.07 -4.43
CA PHE A 189 23.26 1.54 -4.46
C PHE A 189 21.89 2.13 -4.16
N SER A 190 20.85 1.30 -4.05
CA SER A 190 19.49 1.74 -3.72
C SER A 190 19.37 2.20 -2.28
N SER A 191 18.47 3.17 -2.04
CA SER A 191 18.06 3.62 -0.71
C SER A 191 16.74 2.99 -0.26
N TYR A 192 15.96 2.41 -1.18
CA TYR A 192 14.64 1.87 -0.90
C TYR A 192 14.70 0.41 -0.50
N ARG A 193 13.89 0.05 0.47
CA ARG A 193 13.73 -1.32 0.97
C ARG A 193 12.33 -1.87 0.75
N LEU A 194 11.31 -1.03 0.96
CA LEU A 194 9.89 -1.40 0.92
C LEU A 194 9.66 -2.71 1.68
N ASP A 195 10.17 -2.77 2.92
CA ASP A 195 10.25 -3.99 3.71
C ASP A 195 9.00 -4.16 4.57
N THR A 196 8.00 -4.82 4.00
CA THR A 196 6.71 -5.11 4.64
C THR A 196 6.89 -5.95 5.91
N VAL A 197 7.79 -6.93 5.87
CA VAL A 197 8.03 -7.84 7.01
C VAL A 197 8.69 -7.11 8.17
N GLU A 198 9.72 -6.30 7.89
CA GLU A 198 10.40 -5.53 8.94
C GLU A 198 9.47 -4.49 9.58
N MET A 199 8.60 -3.85 8.77
CA MET A 199 7.60 -2.93 9.30
C MET A 199 6.61 -3.61 10.25
N LEU A 200 6.31 -4.89 10.04
CA LEU A 200 5.37 -5.67 10.85
C LEU A 200 6.06 -6.51 11.95
N ARG A 201 7.36 -6.32 12.17
CA ARG A 201 8.03 -6.99 13.28
C ARG A 201 7.40 -6.60 14.62
N GLY A 202 6.99 -7.59 15.41
CA GLY A 202 6.29 -7.38 16.68
C GLY A 202 4.84 -6.94 16.55
N PHE A 203 4.27 -6.90 15.35
CA PHE A 203 2.84 -6.66 15.16
C PHE A 203 2.04 -7.88 15.64
N THR A 204 1.03 -7.65 16.49
CA THR A 204 0.29 -8.72 17.19
C THR A 204 -1.19 -8.82 16.82
N ARG A 205 -1.69 -7.90 15.99
CA ARG A 205 -3.08 -7.93 15.55
C ARG A 205 -3.26 -8.87 14.35
N PRO A 206 -4.48 -9.37 14.09
CA PRO A 206 -4.75 -10.28 12.97
C PRO A 206 -4.36 -9.69 11.61
N VAL A 207 -3.79 -10.52 10.74
CA VAL A 207 -3.42 -10.19 9.36
C VAL A 207 -4.09 -11.16 8.39
N LEU A 208 -4.79 -10.62 7.40
CA LEU A 208 -5.29 -11.36 6.25
C LEU A 208 -4.37 -11.10 5.05
N VAL A 209 -3.80 -12.14 4.48
CA VAL A 209 -3.06 -12.06 3.21
C VAL A 209 -3.92 -12.68 2.11
N VAL A 210 -4.18 -11.91 1.06
CA VAL A 210 -4.96 -12.36 -0.11
C VAL A 210 -4.09 -12.28 -1.35
N HIS A 211 -4.00 -13.37 -2.13
CA HIS A 211 -3.16 -13.38 -3.32
C HIS A 211 -3.72 -14.31 -4.40
N ALA A 212 -3.67 -13.88 -5.66
CA ALA A 212 -4.07 -14.71 -6.79
C ALA A 212 -2.94 -15.62 -7.25
N GLU A 213 -3.26 -16.87 -7.59
CA GLU A 213 -2.28 -17.85 -8.09
C GLU A 213 -1.63 -17.43 -9.42
N ARG A 214 -2.37 -16.66 -10.24
CA ARG A 214 -1.93 -16.22 -11.57
C ARG A 214 -1.51 -14.76 -11.62
N ASP A 215 -1.15 -14.18 -10.45
CA ASP A 215 -0.66 -12.80 -10.40
C ASP A 215 0.62 -12.65 -11.24
N THR A 216 0.51 -11.90 -12.35
CA THR A 216 1.60 -11.69 -13.31
C THR A 216 2.51 -10.53 -12.95
N VAL A 217 2.13 -9.69 -11.98
CA VAL A 217 2.90 -8.52 -11.53
C VAL A 217 3.70 -8.85 -10.27
N ILE A 218 3.03 -9.37 -9.24
CA ILE A 218 3.66 -9.84 -8.01
C ILE A 218 3.47 -11.36 -7.92
N PRO A 219 4.49 -12.15 -8.26
CA PRO A 219 4.37 -13.60 -8.25
C PRO A 219 3.78 -14.16 -6.96
N PHE A 220 2.84 -15.08 -7.05
CA PHE A 220 2.16 -15.73 -5.93
C PHE A 220 3.11 -16.21 -4.82
N ALA A 221 4.30 -16.71 -5.23
CA ALA A 221 5.34 -17.14 -4.29
C ALA A 221 5.79 -16.03 -3.34
N LEU A 222 5.73 -14.75 -3.74
CA LEU A 222 6.08 -13.62 -2.87
C LEU A 222 5.02 -13.36 -1.81
N GLY A 223 3.73 -13.53 -2.15
CA GLY A 223 2.65 -13.48 -1.17
C GLY A 223 2.76 -14.61 -0.12
N ARG A 224 3.13 -15.81 -0.58
CA ARG A 224 3.41 -16.94 0.31
C ARG A 224 4.61 -16.68 1.21
N GLU A 225 5.73 -16.19 0.64
CA GLU A 225 6.92 -15.83 1.41
C GLU A 225 6.62 -14.74 2.45
N LEU A 226 5.85 -13.71 2.08
CA LEU A 226 5.37 -12.70 3.02
C LEU A 226 4.61 -13.35 4.17
N PHE A 227 3.60 -14.17 3.85
CA PHE A 227 2.80 -14.85 4.86
C PHE A 227 3.64 -15.69 5.81
N GLU A 228 4.58 -16.47 5.29
CA GLU A 228 5.44 -17.34 6.12
C GLU A 228 6.31 -16.53 7.10
N ARG A 229 6.81 -15.37 6.68
CA ARG A 229 7.69 -14.50 7.47
C ARG A 229 6.96 -13.61 8.50
N LEU A 230 5.65 -13.45 8.40
CA LEU A 230 4.87 -12.71 9.40
C LEU A 230 4.79 -13.49 10.71
N GLU A 231 4.92 -12.81 11.85
CA GLU A 231 4.81 -13.40 13.19
C GLU A 231 3.41 -13.27 13.80
N ALA A 232 2.61 -12.30 13.32
CA ALA A 232 1.25 -12.02 13.79
C ALA A 232 0.30 -13.21 13.56
N PRO A 233 -0.84 -13.27 14.28
CA PRO A 233 -1.96 -14.15 13.92
C PRO A 233 -2.37 -13.87 12.46
N LYS A 234 -2.36 -14.87 11.60
CA LYS A 234 -2.47 -14.67 10.16
C LYS A 234 -3.32 -15.71 9.46
N THR A 235 -4.01 -15.28 8.43
CA THR A 235 -4.76 -16.15 7.52
C THR A 235 -4.32 -15.86 6.08
N PHE A 236 -4.18 -16.92 5.27
CA PHE A 236 -3.86 -16.78 3.85
C PHE A 236 -5.06 -17.20 3.00
N VAL A 237 -5.45 -16.37 2.06
CA VAL A 237 -6.49 -16.67 1.07
C VAL A 237 -5.86 -16.75 -0.31
N THR A 238 -5.95 -17.92 -0.91
CA THR A 238 -5.54 -18.16 -2.29
C THR A 238 -6.74 -17.95 -3.19
N LEU A 239 -6.57 -17.13 -4.23
CA LEU A 239 -7.57 -16.96 -5.28
C LEU A 239 -7.13 -17.75 -6.51
N THR A 240 -7.92 -18.75 -6.89
CA THR A 240 -7.61 -19.66 -8.00
C THR A 240 -7.86 -19.04 -9.38
N GLY A 241 -8.43 -17.85 -9.44
CA GLY A 241 -8.68 -17.11 -10.68
C GLY A 241 -8.24 -15.66 -10.52
N GLY A 242 -8.19 -14.93 -11.64
CA GLY A 242 -7.81 -13.54 -11.66
C GLY A 242 -6.30 -13.30 -11.71
N ASP A 243 -5.96 -12.08 -12.08
CA ASP A 243 -4.61 -11.55 -12.15
C ASP A 243 -4.48 -10.39 -11.17
N HIS A 244 -3.34 -9.73 -11.14
CA HIS A 244 -3.02 -8.62 -10.26
C HIS A 244 -4.09 -7.52 -10.21
N ASN A 245 -4.68 -7.17 -11.34
CA ASN A 245 -5.54 -5.99 -11.48
C ASN A 245 -7.05 -6.26 -11.54
N ASP A 246 -7.51 -7.51 -11.48
CA ASP A 246 -8.92 -7.85 -11.63
C ASP A 246 -9.56 -8.54 -10.41
N LEU A 247 -8.83 -8.67 -9.30
CA LEU A 247 -9.29 -9.40 -8.10
C LEU A 247 -10.61 -8.87 -7.55
N TYR A 248 -10.75 -7.56 -7.47
CA TYR A 248 -11.96 -6.91 -6.93
C TYR A 248 -13.15 -6.98 -7.89
N GLN A 249 -12.91 -7.22 -9.19
CA GLN A 249 -13.96 -7.40 -10.18
C GLN A 249 -14.58 -8.80 -10.10
N GLN A 250 -13.90 -9.72 -9.43
CA GLN A 250 -14.46 -11.04 -9.18
C GLN A 250 -15.57 -10.91 -8.15
N THR A 251 -16.80 -10.90 -8.63
CA THR A 251 -18.03 -10.88 -7.79
C THR A 251 -18.21 -12.16 -6.99
N ASN A 252 -17.21 -13.05 -6.99
CA ASN A 252 -17.34 -14.36 -6.40
C ASN A 252 -17.09 -14.31 -4.87
N THR A 253 -17.81 -15.15 -4.19
CA THR A 253 -17.74 -15.41 -2.77
C THR A 253 -16.33 -15.81 -2.30
N ALA A 254 -15.51 -16.36 -3.19
CA ALA A 254 -14.13 -16.80 -2.87
C ALA A 254 -13.21 -15.65 -2.43
N TYR A 255 -13.44 -14.44 -2.94
CA TYR A 255 -12.68 -13.24 -2.52
C TYR A 255 -13.33 -12.55 -1.32
N TRP A 256 -14.64 -12.24 -1.43
CA TRP A 256 -15.30 -11.38 -0.46
C TRP A 256 -15.68 -12.09 0.84
N ASP A 257 -16.07 -13.37 0.80
CA ASP A 257 -16.45 -14.10 2.01
C ASP A 257 -15.32 -14.22 3.04
N PRO A 258 -14.08 -14.56 2.66
CA PRO A 258 -12.95 -14.52 3.60
C PRO A 258 -12.69 -13.12 4.17
N VAL A 259 -12.78 -12.08 3.35
CA VAL A 259 -12.63 -10.69 3.79
C VAL A 259 -13.70 -10.31 4.80
N HIS A 260 -14.98 -10.61 4.50
CA HIS A 260 -16.08 -10.34 5.43
C HIS A 260 -15.94 -11.09 6.75
N ARG A 261 -15.57 -12.38 6.70
CA ARG A 261 -15.32 -13.17 7.91
C ARG A 261 -14.18 -12.61 8.75
N PHE A 262 -13.10 -12.20 8.10
CA PHE A 262 -11.97 -11.57 8.79
C PHE A 262 -12.41 -10.30 9.50
N ILE A 263 -13.09 -9.39 8.81
CA ILE A 263 -13.55 -8.12 9.39
C ILE A 263 -14.56 -8.35 10.52
N ALA A 264 -15.47 -9.31 10.36
CA ALA A 264 -16.47 -9.63 11.38
C ALA A 264 -15.90 -10.31 12.62
N GLY A 265 -14.71 -10.86 12.55
CA GLY A 265 -13.98 -11.51 13.65
C GLY A 265 -13.11 -10.55 14.47
N LEU A 266 -13.02 -9.27 14.08
CA LEU A 266 -12.28 -8.23 14.80
C LEU A 266 -13.15 -7.53 15.83
#